data_f4c2368f660fb5c81ff45b76ffcaa549
#
_entry.id   f4c2368f660fb5c81ff45b76ffcaa549
#
_cell.length_a   1.000
_cell.length_b   1.000
_cell.length_c   1.000
_cell.angle_alpha   90.00
_cell.angle_beta   90.00
_cell.angle_gamma   90.00
#
_symmetry.space_group_name_H-M   'P 1'
#
loop_
_entity.id
_entity.type
_entity.pdbx_description
1 polymer ?
#
loop_
_entity_poly.entity_id
_entity_poly.type
_entity_poly.pdbx_seq_one_letter_code
_entity_poly.pdbx_strand_id
1 'polypeptide(L)'
;AAIMIFSSMVTGLTMDAGFPAIVCVVLGLVAGTACGAFNGFFVAYMKMPPVIVTISTSMLFRGIVKIILDVNVLKNFPAFYRTLAWTNIAGIPLSMIAFLLISLIFIYILHKSRFGRKLYIIGNNATVATYSGISVERTKLAVFMLMGFMAGVASIFFVGRMGGGVSSTMGTGYELDAIAICVLGGVSTSGGKGKVYGPIIGAFIMAFLQYTLGLMGVDANSRKIVTGFILIIAVLIPNVNKQLIANLKLKFIYKNNKNIEALNIKTANEVKMLKELIVATKKDEKLSAAEKADKVKKHEETIAELQKKAKEQT
;
A
#
# COMPACT_ATOMS: atom_id res chain seq x y z
N ALA A 1 10.36 -3.15 10.13
CA ALA A 1 10.79 -2.31 11.27
C ALA A 1 10.82 -3.09 12.59
N ALA A 2 9.77 -3.86 12.97
CA ALA A 2 9.73 -4.58 14.23
C ALA A 2 10.94 -5.53 14.44
N ILE A 3 11.29 -6.33 13.42
CA ILE A 3 12.47 -7.21 13.44
C ILE A 3 13.76 -6.40 13.60
N MET A 4 13.86 -5.23 12.97
CA MET A 4 15.02 -4.34 13.09
C MET A 4 15.22 -3.88 14.54
N ILE A 5 14.15 -3.43 15.21
CA ILE A 5 14.22 -3.01 16.62
C ILE A 5 14.49 -4.19 17.54
N PHE A 6 13.87 -5.35 17.27
CA PHE A 6 14.13 -6.57 18.03
C PHE A 6 15.60 -7.02 17.92
N SER A 7 16.18 -7.00 16.72
CA SER A 7 17.60 -7.28 16.48
C SER A 7 18.50 -6.28 17.21
N SER A 8 18.16 -4.98 17.17
CA SER A 8 18.89 -3.93 17.91
C SER A 8 18.85 -4.16 19.42
N MET A 9 17.69 -4.54 19.96
CA MET A 9 17.53 -4.87 21.38
C MET A 9 18.42 -6.03 21.79
N VAL A 10 18.40 -7.14 21.03
CA VAL A 10 19.26 -8.31 21.32
C VAL A 10 20.74 -7.91 21.31
N THR A 11 21.15 -7.11 20.32
CA THR A 11 22.53 -6.60 20.25
C THR A 11 22.86 -5.73 21.46
N GLY A 12 21.99 -4.81 21.86
CA GLY A 12 22.21 -3.92 23.01
C GLY A 12 22.27 -4.68 24.35
N LEU A 13 21.35 -5.61 24.57
CA LEU A 13 21.34 -6.42 25.80
C LEU A 13 22.58 -7.30 25.93
N THR A 14 23.06 -7.89 24.83
CA THR A 14 24.30 -8.71 24.86
C THR A 14 25.54 -7.84 25.07
N MET A 15 25.53 -6.58 24.63
CA MET A 15 26.60 -5.63 24.94
C MET A 15 26.57 -5.22 26.41
N ASP A 16 25.40 -4.97 26.99
CA ASP A 16 25.25 -4.67 28.43
C ASP A 16 25.71 -5.85 29.29
N ALA A 17 25.55 -7.08 28.78
CA ALA A 17 26.10 -8.30 29.44
C ALA A 17 27.61 -8.48 29.29
N GLY A 18 28.32 -7.55 28.62
CA GLY A 18 29.77 -7.53 28.51
C GLY A 18 30.37 -8.41 27.42
N PHE A 19 29.56 -8.89 26.46
CA PHE A 19 30.10 -9.67 25.34
C PHE A 19 30.86 -8.80 24.34
N PRO A 20 31.87 -9.37 23.63
CA PRO A 20 32.61 -8.66 22.58
C PRO A 20 31.67 -8.12 21.50
N ALA A 21 31.89 -6.89 21.01
CA ALA A 21 31.02 -6.21 20.05
C ALA A 21 30.69 -7.02 18.78
N ILE A 22 31.67 -7.77 18.27
CA ILE A 22 31.48 -8.65 17.08
C ILE A 22 30.46 -9.75 17.39
N VAL A 23 30.54 -10.38 18.56
CA VAL A 23 29.60 -11.43 18.99
C VAL A 23 28.19 -10.86 19.11
N CYS A 24 28.05 -9.68 19.70
CA CYS A 24 26.75 -9.01 19.85
C CYS A 24 26.10 -8.68 18.49
N VAL A 25 26.87 -8.19 17.53
CA VAL A 25 26.40 -7.96 16.16
C VAL A 25 25.94 -9.27 15.51
N VAL A 26 26.72 -10.32 15.61
CA VAL A 26 26.34 -11.65 15.07
C VAL A 26 25.06 -12.16 15.73
N LEU A 27 24.91 -12.06 17.04
CA LEU A 27 23.71 -12.45 17.76
C LEU A 27 22.49 -11.63 17.31
N GLY A 28 22.63 -10.33 17.10
CA GLY A 28 21.57 -9.50 16.54
C GLY A 28 21.15 -9.93 15.12
N LEU A 29 22.13 -10.23 14.26
CA LEU A 29 21.84 -10.74 12.90
C LEU A 29 21.15 -12.11 12.93
N VAL A 30 21.59 -13.00 13.80
CA VAL A 30 20.98 -14.32 14.02
C VAL A 30 19.55 -14.14 14.53
N ALA A 31 19.32 -13.26 15.51
CA ALA A 31 17.99 -12.97 16.04
C ALA A 31 17.06 -12.41 14.94
N GLY A 32 17.53 -11.47 14.13
CA GLY A 32 16.77 -10.96 12.98
C GLY A 32 16.42 -12.05 11.97
N THR A 33 17.39 -12.92 11.66
CA THR A 33 17.19 -14.06 10.75
C THR A 33 16.20 -15.07 11.32
N ALA A 34 16.28 -15.37 12.62
CA ALA A 34 15.35 -16.25 13.32
C ALA A 34 13.91 -15.71 13.32
N CYS A 35 13.73 -14.41 13.55
CA CYS A 35 12.41 -13.75 13.40
C CYS A 35 11.90 -13.86 11.98
N GLY A 36 12.76 -13.70 10.97
CA GLY A 36 12.42 -13.92 9.57
C GLY A 36 12.02 -15.36 9.29
N ALA A 37 12.79 -16.34 9.82
CA ALA A 37 12.47 -17.76 9.70
C ALA A 37 11.13 -18.12 10.37
N PHE A 38 10.85 -17.54 11.53
CA PHE A 38 9.56 -17.68 12.23
C PHE A 38 8.40 -17.24 11.35
N ASN A 39 8.45 -16.04 10.75
CA ASN A 39 7.45 -15.57 9.82
C ASN A 39 7.35 -16.48 8.58
N GLY A 40 8.50 -16.86 8.04
CA GLY A 40 8.59 -17.73 6.86
C GLY A 40 7.98 -19.10 7.09
N PHE A 41 8.10 -19.65 8.28
CA PHE A 41 7.50 -20.93 8.65
C PHE A 41 5.98 -20.89 8.54
N PHE A 42 5.33 -19.91 9.14
CA PHE A 42 3.86 -19.77 9.07
C PHE A 42 3.36 -19.52 7.65
N VAL A 43 4.08 -18.68 6.89
CA VAL A 43 3.66 -18.34 5.52
C VAL A 43 3.94 -19.47 4.54
N ALA A 44 5.07 -20.15 4.66
CA ALA A 44 5.50 -21.16 3.70
C ALA A 44 4.86 -22.51 3.96
N TYR A 45 4.91 -23.00 5.20
CA TYR A 45 4.45 -24.35 5.55
C TYR A 45 3.01 -24.39 6.04
N MET A 46 2.58 -23.42 6.85
CA MET A 46 1.18 -23.34 7.30
C MET A 46 0.27 -22.65 6.31
N LYS A 47 0.81 -22.13 5.18
CA LYS A 47 0.07 -21.46 4.10
C LYS A 47 -0.81 -20.29 4.56
N MET A 48 -0.42 -19.64 5.66
CA MET A 48 -1.13 -18.48 6.18
C MET A 48 -0.91 -17.25 5.30
N PRO A 49 -1.88 -16.32 5.21
CA PRO A 49 -1.73 -15.08 4.46
C PRO A 49 -0.53 -14.26 4.97
N PRO A 50 0.44 -13.89 4.10
CA PRO A 50 1.68 -13.22 4.52
C PRO A 50 1.45 -11.93 5.30
N VAL A 51 0.47 -11.12 4.88
CA VAL A 51 0.15 -9.82 5.50
C VAL A 51 -0.32 -10.01 6.94
N ILE A 52 -1.21 -10.99 7.19
CA ILE A 52 -1.73 -11.26 8.54
C ILE A 52 -0.59 -11.71 9.45
N VAL A 53 0.22 -12.67 9.01
CA VAL A 53 1.36 -13.19 9.79
C VAL A 53 2.32 -12.06 10.15
N THR A 54 2.74 -11.25 9.17
CA THR A 54 3.74 -10.20 9.40
C THR A 54 3.23 -9.06 10.27
N ILE A 55 1.95 -8.70 10.19
CA ILE A 55 1.36 -7.70 11.09
C ILE A 55 1.29 -8.26 12.52
N SER A 56 0.76 -9.46 12.71
CA SER A 56 0.65 -10.09 14.03
C SER A 56 2.00 -10.27 14.70
N THR A 57 3.00 -10.77 13.96
CA THR A 57 4.37 -10.94 14.51
C THR A 57 5.07 -9.60 14.73
N SER A 58 4.75 -8.56 13.96
CA SER A 58 5.28 -7.22 14.23
C SER A 58 4.78 -6.68 15.59
N MET A 59 3.50 -6.91 15.91
CA MET A 59 2.95 -6.57 17.24
C MET A 59 3.60 -7.40 18.34
N LEU A 60 3.80 -8.71 18.10
CA LEU A 60 4.45 -9.61 19.04
C LEU A 60 5.89 -9.15 19.33
N PHE A 61 6.73 -8.93 18.33
CA PHE A 61 8.11 -8.50 18.53
C PHE A 61 8.20 -7.11 19.16
N ARG A 62 7.35 -6.17 18.77
CA ARG A 62 7.27 -4.85 19.44
C ARG A 62 6.82 -4.96 20.90
N GLY A 63 5.86 -5.85 21.19
CA GLY A 63 5.41 -6.14 22.54
C GLY A 63 6.54 -6.66 23.42
N ILE A 64 7.32 -7.65 22.92
CA ILE A 64 8.49 -8.19 23.63
C ILE A 64 9.52 -7.07 23.89
N VAL A 65 9.85 -6.28 22.87
CA VAL A 65 10.79 -5.16 23.01
C VAL A 65 10.30 -4.18 24.06
N LYS A 66 8.99 -3.87 24.08
CA LYS A 66 8.42 -2.94 25.05
C LYS A 66 8.45 -3.47 26.48
N ILE A 67 8.20 -4.77 26.69
CA ILE A 67 8.28 -5.41 28.01
C ILE A 67 9.71 -5.40 28.54
N ILE A 68 10.70 -5.72 27.69
CA ILE A 68 12.09 -5.84 28.11
C ILE A 68 12.75 -4.46 28.32
N LEU A 69 12.50 -3.51 27.43
CA LEU A 69 13.10 -2.18 27.51
C LEU A 69 12.31 -1.21 28.38
N ASP A 70 10.98 -1.42 28.46
CA ASP A 70 10.04 -0.49 29.12
C ASP A 70 10.26 0.97 28.66
N VAL A 71 10.62 1.87 29.58
CA VAL A 71 10.99 3.28 29.31
C VAL A 71 12.49 3.46 29.10
N ASN A 72 13.27 2.42 29.32
CA ASN A 72 14.73 2.50 29.25
C ASN A 72 15.23 2.60 27.81
N VAL A 73 16.33 3.32 27.65
CA VAL A 73 17.07 3.42 26.38
C VAL A 73 18.39 2.70 26.56
N LEU A 74 18.62 1.67 25.75
CA LEU A 74 19.94 1.04 25.67
C LEU A 74 20.91 2.01 25.00
N LYS A 75 21.97 2.40 25.70
CA LYS A 75 22.95 3.40 25.22
C LYS A 75 24.37 2.85 25.04
N ASN A 76 24.64 1.64 25.46
CA ASN A 76 25.99 1.06 25.51
C ASN A 76 26.48 0.49 24.17
N PHE A 77 26.09 1.12 23.06
CA PHE A 77 26.59 0.74 21.74
C PHE A 77 27.99 1.31 21.50
N PRO A 78 28.95 0.49 21.00
CA PRO A 78 30.29 0.93 20.71
C PRO A 78 30.36 2.11 19.73
N ALA A 79 31.39 2.92 19.86
CA ALA A 79 31.62 4.10 19.00
C ALA A 79 31.60 3.75 17.50
N PHE A 80 31.97 2.53 17.13
CA PHE A 80 31.99 2.05 15.77
C PHE A 80 30.60 2.12 15.07
N TYR A 81 29.49 1.96 15.81
CA TYR A 81 28.12 2.13 15.25
C TYR A 81 27.91 3.55 14.76
N ARG A 82 28.33 4.55 15.55
CA ARG A 82 28.28 5.95 15.16
C ARG A 82 29.21 6.22 13.99
N THR A 83 30.43 5.68 14.03
CA THR A 83 31.38 5.79 12.94
C THR A 83 30.81 5.24 11.63
N LEU A 84 30.23 4.03 11.62
CA LEU A 84 29.58 3.47 10.42
C LEU A 84 28.47 4.34 9.86
N ALA A 85 27.68 5.01 10.71
CA ALA A 85 26.54 5.80 10.27
C ALA A 85 26.90 7.22 9.83
N TRP A 86 27.98 7.80 10.42
CA TRP A 86 28.32 9.23 10.23
C TRP A 86 29.64 9.48 9.52
N THR A 87 30.47 8.44 9.31
CA THR A 87 31.72 8.62 8.57
C THR A 87 31.45 8.89 7.10
N ASN A 88 32.11 9.91 6.58
CA ASN A 88 32.10 10.25 5.16
C ASN A 88 33.41 9.80 4.52
N ILE A 89 33.32 9.05 3.43
CA ILE A 89 34.45 8.67 2.58
C ILE A 89 34.33 9.48 1.29
N ALA A 90 35.30 10.33 1.01
CA ALA A 90 35.30 11.22 -0.15
C ALA A 90 34.01 12.08 -0.28
N GLY A 91 33.45 12.54 0.86
CA GLY A 91 32.23 13.33 0.88
C GLY A 91 30.92 12.52 0.81
N ILE A 92 31.00 11.19 0.67
CA ILE A 92 29.82 10.31 0.62
C ILE A 92 29.66 9.60 1.96
N PRO A 93 28.47 9.61 2.59
CA PRO A 93 28.22 8.86 3.82
C PRO A 93 28.43 7.36 3.61
N LEU A 94 29.14 6.71 4.56
CA LEU A 94 29.42 5.27 4.50
C LEU A 94 28.11 4.43 4.42
N SER A 95 27.05 4.89 5.07
CA SER A 95 25.72 4.26 4.97
C SER A 95 25.17 4.24 3.55
N MET A 96 25.42 5.29 2.75
CA MET A 96 25.01 5.35 1.35
C MET A 96 25.81 4.39 0.48
N ILE A 97 27.14 4.28 0.74
CA ILE A 97 28.01 3.32 0.05
C ILE A 97 27.54 1.89 0.35
N ALA A 98 27.25 1.59 1.62
CA ALA A 98 26.73 0.28 2.02
C ALA A 98 25.36 -0.03 1.34
N PHE A 99 24.46 0.95 1.28
CA PHE A 99 23.17 0.82 0.58
C PHE A 99 23.38 0.49 -0.90
N LEU A 100 24.26 1.18 -1.59
CA LEU A 100 24.54 0.94 -3.01
C LEU A 100 25.17 -0.43 -3.24
N LEU A 101 26.14 -0.84 -2.40
CA LEU A 101 26.75 -2.18 -2.48
C LEU A 101 25.73 -3.30 -2.27
N ILE A 102 24.89 -3.19 -1.22
CA ILE A 102 23.84 -4.16 -0.95
C ILE A 102 22.85 -4.18 -2.13
N SER A 103 22.48 -3.02 -2.68
CA SER A 103 21.60 -2.92 -3.84
C SER A 103 22.17 -3.62 -5.07
N LEU A 104 23.47 -3.47 -5.35
CA LEU A 104 24.16 -4.18 -6.43
C LEU A 104 24.13 -5.70 -6.24
N ILE A 105 24.36 -6.17 -5.01
CA ILE A 105 24.26 -7.60 -4.66
C ILE A 105 22.84 -8.12 -4.96
N PHE A 106 21.80 -7.38 -4.54
CA PHE A 106 20.43 -7.78 -4.81
C PHE A 106 20.04 -7.70 -6.28
N ILE A 107 20.56 -6.72 -7.04
CA ILE A 107 20.40 -6.68 -8.50
C ILE A 107 20.96 -7.95 -9.13
N TYR A 108 22.18 -8.37 -8.72
CA TYR A 108 22.79 -9.60 -9.23
C TYR A 108 21.98 -10.84 -8.83
N ILE A 109 21.60 -10.96 -7.54
CA ILE A 109 20.82 -12.10 -7.02
C ILE A 109 19.47 -12.22 -7.74
N LEU A 110 18.72 -11.14 -7.89
CA LEU A 110 17.38 -11.22 -8.48
C LEU A 110 17.41 -11.39 -10.00
N HIS A 111 18.33 -10.73 -10.71
CA HIS A 111 18.31 -10.73 -12.18
C HIS A 111 19.17 -11.82 -12.82
N LYS A 112 20.26 -12.25 -12.15
CA LYS A 112 21.22 -13.20 -12.73
C LYS A 112 21.18 -14.59 -12.08
N SER A 113 20.78 -14.73 -10.80
CA SER A 113 20.83 -16.02 -10.11
C SER A 113 19.63 -16.92 -10.41
N ARG A 114 19.81 -18.24 -10.14
CA ARG A 114 18.71 -19.22 -10.17
C ARG A 114 17.64 -18.93 -9.11
N PHE A 115 18.04 -18.35 -7.98
CA PHE A 115 17.14 -17.97 -6.89
C PHE A 115 16.16 -16.87 -7.33
N GLY A 116 16.66 -15.81 -7.98
CA GLY A 116 15.82 -14.74 -8.47
C GLY A 116 14.80 -15.21 -9.51
N ARG A 117 15.20 -16.07 -10.46
CA ARG A 117 14.25 -16.65 -11.44
C ARG A 117 13.12 -17.42 -10.76
N LYS A 118 13.42 -18.25 -9.75
CA LYS A 118 12.40 -18.95 -8.97
C LYS A 118 11.41 -17.98 -8.30
N LEU A 119 11.90 -16.87 -7.76
CA LEU A 119 11.05 -15.86 -7.11
C LEU A 119 10.04 -15.24 -8.10
N TYR A 120 10.47 -14.86 -9.29
CA TYR A 120 9.58 -14.33 -10.31
C TYR A 120 8.52 -15.35 -10.78
N ILE A 121 8.89 -16.61 -10.95
CA ILE A 121 7.98 -17.69 -11.32
C ILE A 121 6.93 -17.90 -10.22
N ILE A 122 7.37 -18.03 -8.96
CA ILE A 122 6.49 -18.22 -7.81
C ILE A 122 5.55 -17.00 -7.62
N GLY A 123 6.08 -15.79 -7.81
CA GLY A 123 5.30 -14.55 -7.69
C GLY A 123 4.23 -14.40 -8.77
N ASN A 124 4.46 -14.93 -9.98
CA ASN A 124 3.46 -14.94 -11.04
C ASN A 124 2.36 -15.98 -10.80
N ASN A 125 2.76 -17.22 -10.49
CA ASN A 125 1.82 -18.30 -10.17
C ASN A 125 2.52 -19.41 -9.37
N ALA A 126 2.21 -19.49 -8.09
CA ALA A 126 2.79 -20.49 -7.20
C ALA A 126 2.42 -21.94 -7.57
N THR A 127 1.21 -22.16 -8.11
CA THR A 127 0.75 -23.48 -8.53
C THR A 127 1.55 -23.97 -9.73
N VAL A 128 1.75 -23.13 -10.74
CA VAL A 128 2.59 -23.46 -11.91
C VAL A 128 4.04 -23.72 -11.48
N ALA A 129 4.57 -22.93 -10.54
CA ALA A 129 5.90 -23.15 -9.99
C ALA A 129 6.05 -24.55 -9.36
N THR A 130 5.05 -25.00 -8.60
CA THR A 130 5.03 -26.33 -7.99
C THR A 130 5.03 -27.43 -9.04
N TYR A 131 4.19 -27.33 -10.07
CA TYR A 131 4.16 -28.31 -11.17
C TYR A 131 5.47 -28.31 -12.00
N SER A 132 6.22 -27.21 -11.99
CA SER A 132 7.54 -27.14 -12.61
C SER A 132 8.67 -27.66 -11.70
N GLY A 133 8.36 -28.33 -10.60
CA GLY A 133 9.35 -28.92 -9.68
C GLY A 133 10.08 -27.90 -8.79
N ILE A 134 9.57 -26.65 -8.68
CA ILE A 134 10.14 -25.64 -7.79
C ILE A 134 9.57 -25.83 -6.38
N SER A 135 10.46 -26.01 -5.39
CA SER A 135 10.06 -26.06 -3.98
C SER A 135 9.63 -24.66 -3.49
N VAL A 136 8.33 -24.36 -3.59
CA VAL A 136 7.75 -23.05 -3.25
C VAL A 136 7.95 -22.74 -1.78
N GLU A 137 7.73 -23.71 -0.89
CA GLU A 137 7.82 -23.55 0.56
C GLU A 137 9.25 -23.18 0.99
N ARG A 138 10.24 -23.93 0.55
CA ARG A 138 11.65 -23.65 0.86
C ARG A 138 12.10 -22.30 0.33
N THR A 139 11.64 -21.94 -0.87
CA THR A 139 12.00 -20.65 -1.48
C THR A 139 11.37 -19.49 -0.71
N LYS A 140 10.11 -19.61 -0.31
CA LYS A 140 9.44 -18.60 0.55
C LYS A 140 10.15 -18.47 1.89
N LEU A 141 10.45 -19.57 2.57
CA LEU A 141 11.18 -19.54 3.83
C LEU A 141 12.51 -18.80 3.69
N ALA A 142 13.29 -19.13 2.65
CA ALA A 142 14.58 -18.49 2.40
C ALA A 142 14.45 -16.96 2.17
N VAL A 143 13.38 -16.51 1.50
CA VAL A 143 13.09 -15.07 1.33
C VAL A 143 12.83 -14.39 2.66
N PHE A 144 11.99 -14.99 3.52
CA PHE A 144 11.70 -14.42 4.84
C PHE A 144 12.93 -14.40 5.75
N MET A 145 13.77 -15.45 5.71
CA MET A 145 15.05 -15.48 6.42
C MET A 145 15.99 -14.36 5.93
N LEU A 146 16.11 -14.20 4.61
CA LEU A 146 16.92 -13.15 4.00
C LEU A 146 16.42 -11.75 4.38
N MET A 147 15.11 -11.54 4.41
CA MET A 147 14.50 -10.28 4.86
C MET A 147 14.76 -10.02 6.34
N GLY A 148 14.69 -11.05 7.19
CA GLY A 148 15.03 -10.95 8.60
C GLY A 148 16.51 -10.60 8.82
N PHE A 149 17.42 -11.24 8.05
CA PHE A 149 18.85 -10.91 8.05
C PHE A 149 19.09 -9.45 7.62
N MET A 150 18.46 -9.01 6.54
CA MET A 150 18.59 -7.62 6.07
C MET A 150 17.99 -6.60 7.06
N ALA A 151 16.94 -6.96 7.80
CA ALA A 151 16.44 -6.14 8.89
C ALA A 151 17.46 -6.04 10.04
N GLY A 152 18.20 -7.12 10.33
CA GLY A 152 19.32 -7.11 11.24
C GLY A 152 20.46 -6.21 10.76
N VAL A 153 20.83 -6.27 9.49
CA VAL A 153 21.84 -5.36 8.91
C VAL A 153 21.38 -3.92 8.99
N ALA A 154 20.12 -3.64 8.65
CA ALA A 154 19.55 -2.30 8.75
C ALA A 154 19.56 -1.77 10.19
N SER A 155 19.44 -2.66 11.20
CA SER A 155 19.49 -2.27 12.62
C SER A 155 20.82 -1.63 13.00
N ILE A 156 21.92 -2.07 12.42
CA ILE A 156 23.27 -1.55 12.71
C ILE A 156 23.35 -0.06 12.30
N PHE A 157 22.92 0.25 11.08
CA PHE A 157 22.91 1.64 10.58
C PHE A 157 21.87 2.50 11.30
N PHE A 158 20.72 1.91 11.64
CA PHE A 158 19.68 2.60 12.37
C PHE A 158 20.14 3.04 13.76
N VAL A 159 20.74 2.14 14.55
CA VAL A 159 21.30 2.45 15.86
C VAL A 159 22.37 3.53 15.77
N GLY A 160 23.29 3.41 14.80
CA GLY A 160 24.32 4.40 14.58
C GLY A 160 23.74 5.79 14.25
N ARG A 161 22.67 5.83 13.45
CA ARG A 161 21.99 7.08 13.07
C ARG A 161 21.27 7.74 14.23
N MET A 162 20.72 6.93 15.16
CA MET A 162 20.03 7.39 16.37
C MET A 162 21.01 7.77 17.52
N GLY A 163 22.30 7.91 17.22
CA GLY A 163 23.31 8.34 18.20
C GLY A 163 23.79 7.21 19.13
N GLY A 164 23.55 5.95 18.77
CA GLY A 164 23.97 4.79 19.56
C GLY A 164 23.02 4.43 20.67
N GLY A 165 21.72 4.71 20.52
CA GLY A 165 20.70 4.32 21.47
C GLY A 165 19.50 3.65 20.80
N VAL A 166 18.81 2.76 21.54
CA VAL A 166 17.57 2.10 21.09
C VAL A 166 16.51 2.16 22.18
N SER A 167 15.32 2.57 21.80
CA SER A 167 14.12 2.54 22.66
C SER A 167 12.97 1.76 21.99
N SER A 168 11.99 1.35 22.78
CA SER A 168 10.85 0.56 22.31
C SER A 168 9.96 1.28 21.28
N THR A 169 9.95 2.61 21.25
CA THR A 169 9.09 3.42 20.37
C THR A 169 9.73 3.77 19.03
N MET A 170 11.02 3.53 18.87
CA MET A 170 11.77 3.88 17.66
C MET A 170 11.33 3.04 16.44
N GLY A 171 11.55 3.57 15.26
CA GLY A 171 11.28 2.89 13.98
C GLY A 171 9.82 2.59 13.69
N THR A 172 8.87 3.23 14.43
CA THR A 172 7.44 3.08 14.15
C THR A 172 7.07 3.80 12.86
N GLY A 173 6.47 3.07 11.92
CA GLY A 173 6.08 3.60 10.60
C GLY A 173 7.08 3.31 9.48
N TYR A 174 8.31 2.88 9.78
CA TYR A 174 9.32 2.56 8.76
C TYR A 174 8.89 1.39 7.85
N GLU A 175 8.00 0.52 8.34
CA GLU A 175 7.37 -0.51 7.51
C GLU A 175 6.55 0.09 6.38
N LEU A 176 5.80 1.16 6.64
CA LEU A 176 4.99 1.85 5.63
C LEU A 176 5.86 2.62 4.64
N ASP A 177 6.92 3.28 5.13
CA ASP A 177 7.91 3.95 4.27
C ASP A 177 8.57 2.95 3.31
N ALA A 178 8.96 1.77 3.78
CA ALA A 178 9.57 0.73 2.95
C ALA A 178 8.60 0.21 1.87
N ILE A 179 7.31 0.03 2.21
CA ILE A 179 6.27 -0.35 1.24
C ILE A 179 6.10 0.77 0.21
N ALA A 180 6.01 2.03 0.64
CA ALA A 180 5.88 3.18 -0.25
C ALA A 180 7.05 3.27 -1.24
N ILE A 181 8.29 3.09 -0.77
CA ILE A 181 9.50 3.07 -1.60
C ILE A 181 9.41 1.98 -2.67
N CYS A 182 9.01 0.76 -2.30
CA CYS A 182 8.89 -0.36 -3.24
C CYS A 182 7.81 -0.11 -4.28
N VAL A 183 6.65 0.41 -3.88
CA VAL A 183 5.52 0.67 -4.78
C VAL A 183 5.82 1.83 -5.71
N LEU A 184 6.42 2.93 -5.21
CA LEU A 184 6.92 4.04 -6.03
C LEU A 184 7.96 3.55 -7.05
N GLY A 185 8.79 2.59 -6.65
CA GLY A 185 9.75 1.91 -7.52
C GLY A 185 9.12 0.96 -8.55
N GLY A 186 7.79 0.84 -8.61
CA GLY A 186 7.08 0.00 -9.57
C GLY A 186 7.13 -1.49 -9.28
N VAL A 187 7.37 -1.89 -8.03
CA VAL A 187 7.23 -3.29 -7.59
C VAL A 187 5.75 -3.61 -7.38
N SER A 188 5.28 -4.68 -8.01
CA SER A 188 3.90 -5.12 -7.90
C SER A 188 3.59 -5.70 -6.53
N THR A 189 2.58 -5.18 -5.87
CA THR A 189 2.05 -5.73 -4.61
C THR A 189 1.42 -7.12 -4.77
N SER A 190 0.98 -7.45 -5.99
CA SER A 190 0.44 -8.78 -6.32
C SER A 190 1.52 -9.84 -6.58
N GLY A 191 2.80 -9.43 -6.64
CA GLY A 191 3.95 -10.31 -6.88
C GLY A 191 4.33 -10.49 -8.35
N GLY A 192 5.43 -11.20 -8.59
CA GLY A 192 5.92 -11.62 -9.90
C GLY A 192 6.46 -10.53 -10.84
N LYS A 193 6.26 -9.26 -10.51
CA LYS A 193 6.68 -8.11 -11.34
C LYS A 193 7.40 -7.07 -10.49
N GLY A 194 8.48 -6.53 -11.05
CA GLY A 194 9.30 -5.47 -10.43
C GLY A 194 10.77 -5.67 -10.75
N LYS A 195 11.56 -4.62 -10.62
CA LYS A 195 13.01 -4.64 -10.82
C LYS A 195 13.68 -3.91 -9.65
N VAL A 196 14.85 -4.40 -9.20
CA VAL A 196 15.51 -3.87 -7.98
C VAL A 196 15.89 -2.39 -8.11
N TYR A 197 16.22 -1.92 -9.29
CA TYR A 197 16.57 -0.51 -9.48
C TYR A 197 15.37 0.44 -9.24
N GLY A 198 14.14 -0.05 -9.38
CA GLY A 198 12.96 0.75 -9.07
C GLY A 198 12.91 1.21 -7.61
N PRO A 199 12.95 0.32 -6.62
CA PRO A 199 13.04 0.70 -5.20
C PRO A 199 14.24 1.58 -4.85
N ILE A 200 15.38 1.43 -5.55
CA ILE A 200 16.53 2.33 -5.35
C ILE A 200 16.14 3.77 -5.69
N ILE A 201 15.53 3.98 -6.86
CA ILE A 201 15.04 5.31 -7.26
C ILE A 201 13.94 5.78 -6.31
N GLY A 202 13.01 4.89 -5.94
CA GLY A 202 11.96 5.19 -4.96
C GLY A 202 12.51 5.66 -3.61
N ALA A 203 13.60 5.03 -3.13
CA ALA A 203 14.27 5.43 -1.90
C ALA A 203 14.85 6.85 -1.99
N PHE A 204 15.48 7.22 -3.11
CA PHE A 204 15.98 8.59 -3.32
C PHE A 204 14.84 9.60 -3.37
N ILE A 205 13.74 9.29 -4.07
CA ILE A 205 12.56 10.16 -4.14
C ILE A 205 12.00 10.41 -2.74
N MET A 206 11.79 9.34 -1.96
CA MET A 206 11.25 9.47 -0.61
C MET A 206 12.20 10.18 0.34
N ALA A 207 13.51 9.93 0.26
CA ALA A 207 14.53 10.60 1.07
C ALA A 207 14.55 12.11 0.76
N PHE A 208 14.54 12.49 -0.52
CA PHE A 208 14.51 13.88 -0.95
C PHE A 208 13.23 14.58 -0.49
N LEU A 209 12.09 13.92 -0.60
CA LEU A 209 10.81 14.46 -0.16
C LEU A 209 10.79 14.69 1.36
N GLN A 210 11.20 13.70 2.15
CA GLN A 210 11.26 13.84 3.61
C GLN A 210 12.25 14.91 4.05
N TYR A 211 13.38 15.04 3.36
CA TYR A 211 14.38 16.09 3.59
C TYR A 211 13.81 17.48 3.30
N THR A 212 13.18 17.66 2.14
CA THR A 212 12.57 18.93 1.74
C THR A 212 11.47 19.37 2.72
N LEU A 213 10.58 18.46 3.11
CA LEU A 213 9.56 18.73 4.12
C LEU A 213 10.18 19.13 5.48
N GLY A 214 11.32 18.51 5.81
CA GLY A 214 12.09 18.87 7.00
C GLY A 214 12.65 20.29 6.94
N LEU A 215 13.19 20.72 5.79
CA LEU A 215 13.67 22.08 5.57
C LEU A 215 12.55 23.13 5.63
N MET A 216 11.34 22.76 5.20
CA MET A 216 10.14 23.62 5.29
C MET A 216 9.58 23.72 6.71
N GLY A 217 10.21 23.09 7.71
CA GLY A 217 9.75 23.11 9.10
C GLY A 217 8.53 22.22 9.39
N VAL A 218 8.16 21.33 8.46
CA VAL A 218 7.04 20.41 8.66
C VAL A 218 7.41 19.39 9.73
N ASP A 219 6.60 19.27 10.78
CA ASP A 219 6.82 18.35 11.89
C ASP A 219 6.76 16.87 11.47
N ALA A 220 7.33 15.98 12.27
CA ALA A 220 7.45 14.56 11.95
C ALA A 220 6.09 13.84 11.78
N ASN A 221 5.05 14.29 12.49
CA ASN A 221 3.72 13.69 12.39
C ASN A 221 3.03 14.10 11.09
N SER A 222 3.12 15.37 10.70
CA SER A 222 2.59 15.85 9.42
C SER A 222 3.30 15.21 8.22
N ARG A 223 4.61 14.92 8.31
CA ARG A 223 5.31 14.14 7.29
C ARG A 223 4.76 12.73 7.10
N LYS A 224 4.29 12.07 8.17
CA LYS A 224 3.61 10.76 8.07
C LYS A 224 2.30 10.83 7.28
N ILE A 225 1.54 11.93 7.41
CA ILE A 225 0.32 12.15 6.63
C ILE A 225 0.67 12.22 5.13
N VAL A 226 1.70 12.99 4.77
CA VAL A 226 2.16 13.10 3.38
C VAL A 226 2.62 11.74 2.84
N THR A 227 3.40 10.99 3.60
CA THR A 227 3.84 9.64 3.22
C THR A 227 2.65 8.69 3.00
N GLY A 228 1.65 8.72 3.89
CA GLY A 228 0.43 7.92 3.74
C GLY A 228 -0.35 8.28 2.47
N PHE A 229 -0.47 9.55 2.16
CA PHE A 229 -1.14 10.02 0.94
C PHE A 229 -0.39 9.60 -0.32
N ILE A 230 0.94 9.71 -0.32
CA ILE A 230 1.79 9.23 -1.42
C ILE A 230 1.63 7.73 -1.62
N LEU A 231 1.58 6.95 -0.53
CA LEU A 231 1.38 5.50 -0.60
C LEU A 231 0.05 5.15 -1.28
N ILE A 232 -1.04 5.85 -0.92
CA ILE A 232 -2.36 5.65 -1.54
C ILE A 232 -2.28 5.92 -3.05
N ILE A 233 -1.69 7.05 -3.46
CA ILE A 233 -1.54 7.41 -4.88
C ILE A 233 -0.66 6.38 -5.60
N ALA A 234 0.47 6.00 -5.02
CA ALA A 234 1.40 5.06 -5.61
C ALA A 234 0.78 3.66 -5.84
N VAL A 235 -0.08 3.21 -4.93
CA VAL A 235 -0.83 1.94 -5.10
C VAL A 235 -1.96 2.10 -6.11
N LEU A 236 -2.59 3.27 -6.18
CA LEU A 236 -3.72 3.52 -7.06
C LEU A 236 -3.30 3.55 -8.53
N ILE A 237 -2.19 4.21 -8.87
CA ILE A 237 -1.73 4.38 -10.25
C ILE A 237 -1.58 3.05 -11.02
N PRO A 238 -0.89 2.02 -10.52
CA PRO A 238 -0.77 0.73 -11.22
C PRO A 238 -2.10 -0.04 -11.33
N ASN A 239 -3.03 0.20 -10.40
CA ASN A 239 -4.32 -0.51 -10.32
C ASN A 239 -5.42 0.16 -11.16
N VAL A 240 -5.24 1.41 -11.59
CA VAL A 240 -6.16 2.11 -12.49
C VAL A 240 -5.95 1.61 -13.92
N ASN A 241 -6.48 0.44 -14.21
CA ASN A 241 -6.49 -0.12 -15.57
C ASN A 241 -7.52 0.61 -16.45
N LYS A 242 -7.23 0.74 -17.76
CA LYS A 242 -8.18 1.26 -18.77
C LYS A 242 -9.54 0.56 -18.70
N GLN A 243 -9.57 -0.74 -18.35
CA GLN A 243 -10.80 -1.50 -18.14
C GLN A 243 -11.63 -1.01 -16.95
N LEU A 244 -10.99 -0.60 -15.84
CA LEU A 244 -11.67 -0.09 -14.66
C LEU A 244 -12.31 1.26 -14.95
N ILE A 245 -11.60 2.13 -15.68
CA ILE A 245 -12.12 3.42 -16.14
C ILE A 245 -13.29 3.19 -17.12
N ALA A 246 -13.14 2.26 -18.08
CA ALA A 246 -14.19 1.90 -19.01
C ALA A 246 -15.43 1.36 -18.30
N ASN A 247 -15.25 0.45 -17.33
CA ASN A 247 -16.35 -0.12 -16.56
C ASN A 247 -17.06 0.93 -15.69
N LEU A 248 -16.31 1.85 -15.07
CA LEU A 248 -16.90 2.97 -14.33
C LEU A 248 -17.69 3.89 -15.25
N LYS A 249 -17.13 4.21 -16.43
CA LYS A 249 -17.81 5.03 -17.44
C LYS A 249 -19.08 4.34 -17.95
N LEU A 250 -19.02 3.04 -18.26
CA LEU A 250 -20.19 2.24 -18.66
C LEU A 250 -21.25 2.19 -17.56
N LYS A 251 -20.86 1.99 -16.31
CA LYS A 251 -21.78 1.96 -15.17
C LYS A 251 -22.46 3.33 -14.95
N PHE A 252 -21.72 4.41 -15.15
CA PHE A 252 -22.25 5.77 -15.06
C PHE A 252 -23.23 6.07 -16.19
N ILE A 253 -22.89 5.70 -17.43
CA ILE A 253 -23.75 5.83 -18.61
C ILE A 253 -25.02 4.97 -18.42
N TYR A 254 -24.89 3.71 -17.99
CA TYR A 254 -26.03 2.85 -17.76
C TYR A 254 -26.98 3.40 -16.67
N LYS A 255 -26.43 3.91 -15.57
CA LYS A 255 -27.23 4.55 -14.52
C LYS A 255 -27.97 5.78 -15.06
N ASN A 256 -27.33 6.58 -15.90
CA ASN A 256 -27.94 7.75 -16.50
C ASN A 256 -29.07 7.37 -17.48
N ASN A 257 -28.82 6.38 -18.35
CA ASN A 257 -29.82 5.86 -19.29
C ASN A 257 -31.06 5.27 -18.57
N LYS A 258 -30.84 4.54 -17.47
CA LYS A 258 -31.95 4.00 -16.68
C LYS A 258 -32.80 5.10 -16.03
N ASN A 259 -32.20 6.20 -15.63
CA ASN A 259 -32.93 7.35 -15.09
C ASN A 259 -33.74 8.06 -16.19
N ILE A 260 -33.17 8.20 -17.40
CA ILE A 260 -33.86 8.77 -18.56
C ILE A 260 -35.04 7.89 -18.99
N GLU A 261 -34.85 6.55 -19.03
CA GLU A 261 -35.91 5.61 -19.36
C GLU A 261 -37.06 5.65 -18.36
N ALA A 262 -36.76 5.69 -17.05
CA ALA A 262 -37.75 5.81 -15.99
C ALA A 262 -38.54 7.15 -16.10
N LEU A 263 -37.87 8.22 -16.45
CA LEU A 263 -38.49 9.53 -16.66
C LEU A 263 -39.41 9.53 -17.88
N ASN A 264 -38.97 8.92 -18.98
CA ASN A 264 -39.76 8.77 -20.20
C ASN A 264 -41.03 7.94 -19.99
N ILE A 265 -40.94 6.86 -19.21
CA ILE A 265 -42.10 6.01 -18.84
C ILE A 265 -43.09 6.82 -17.99
N LYS A 266 -42.61 7.62 -17.03
CA LYS A 266 -43.45 8.45 -16.17
C LYS A 266 -44.20 9.52 -17.00
N THR A 267 -43.48 10.22 -17.87
CA THR A 267 -44.08 11.24 -18.77
C THR A 267 -45.07 10.62 -19.73
N ALA A 268 -44.81 9.43 -20.28
CA ALA A 268 -45.76 8.71 -21.15
C ALA A 268 -47.06 8.34 -20.42
N ASN A 269 -46.95 7.92 -19.16
CA ASN A 269 -48.13 7.60 -18.33
C ASN A 269 -48.96 8.87 -17.99
N GLU A 270 -48.31 9.98 -17.68
CA GLU A 270 -48.97 11.26 -17.44
C GLU A 270 -49.72 11.77 -18.69
N VAL A 271 -49.09 11.68 -19.86
CA VAL A 271 -49.68 12.02 -21.13
C VAL A 271 -50.91 11.13 -21.45
N LYS A 272 -50.81 9.82 -21.13
CA LYS A 272 -51.94 8.90 -21.30
C LYS A 272 -53.13 9.27 -20.41
N MET A 273 -52.88 9.53 -19.12
CA MET A 273 -53.93 10.00 -18.19
C MET A 273 -54.60 11.30 -18.66
N LEU A 274 -53.82 12.29 -19.13
CA LEU A 274 -54.35 13.53 -19.65
C LEU A 274 -55.23 13.32 -20.89
N LYS A 275 -54.85 12.40 -21.79
CA LYS A 275 -55.68 12.02 -22.96
C LYS A 275 -57.00 11.36 -22.54
N GLU A 276 -56.98 10.50 -21.55
CA GLU A 276 -58.19 9.86 -20.99
C GLU A 276 -59.12 10.93 -20.36
N LEU A 277 -58.57 11.92 -19.64
CA LEU A 277 -59.29 13.04 -19.09
C LEU A 277 -59.92 13.94 -20.19
N ILE A 278 -59.23 14.18 -21.30
CA ILE A 278 -59.78 14.89 -22.46
C ILE A 278 -60.99 14.16 -23.03
N VAL A 279 -60.90 12.83 -23.17
CA VAL A 279 -62.03 12.02 -23.68
C VAL A 279 -63.19 12.05 -22.69
N ALA A 280 -62.95 11.96 -21.39
CA ALA A 280 -63.99 12.06 -20.36
C ALA A 280 -64.66 13.44 -20.36
N THR A 281 -63.88 14.53 -20.47
CA THR A 281 -64.39 15.89 -20.52
C THR A 281 -65.26 16.15 -21.77
N LYS A 282 -64.91 15.54 -22.92
CA LYS A 282 -65.73 15.63 -24.14
C LYS A 282 -67.05 14.90 -24.01
N LYS A 283 -67.13 13.83 -23.21
CA LYS A 283 -68.34 13.02 -22.99
C LYS A 283 -69.23 13.50 -21.85
N ASP A 284 -68.77 14.42 -21.02
CA ASP A 284 -69.50 14.91 -19.85
C ASP A 284 -70.66 15.81 -20.30
N GLU A 285 -71.89 15.35 -20.16
CA GLU A 285 -73.11 16.04 -20.57
C GLU A 285 -73.50 17.25 -19.69
N LYS A 286 -72.87 17.39 -18.52
CA LYS A 286 -73.14 18.47 -17.55
C LYS A 286 -72.36 19.77 -17.81
N LEU A 287 -71.36 19.74 -18.69
CA LEU A 287 -70.57 20.91 -19.03
C LEU A 287 -71.01 21.61 -20.28
N SER A 288 -71.00 22.97 -20.27
CA SER A 288 -71.30 23.76 -21.45
C SER A 288 -70.24 23.61 -22.55
N ALA A 289 -70.56 23.84 -23.79
CA ALA A 289 -69.64 23.69 -24.93
C ALA A 289 -68.41 24.59 -24.80
N ALA A 290 -68.49 25.76 -24.20
CA ALA A 290 -67.41 26.70 -23.98
C ALA A 290 -66.45 26.18 -22.89
N GLU A 291 -66.98 25.65 -21.77
CA GLU A 291 -66.22 25.09 -20.67
C GLU A 291 -65.46 23.81 -21.06
N LYS A 292 -66.09 22.97 -21.93
CA LYS A 292 -65.44 21.80 -22.51
C LYS A 292 -64.21 22.18 -23.34
N ALA A 293 -64.37 23.17 -24.20
CA ALA A 293 -63.30 23.64 -25.08
C ALA A 293 -62.11 24.22 -24.29
N ASP A 294 -62.35 24.97 -23.22
CA ASP A 294 -61.32 25.56 -22.40
C ASP A 294 -60.52 24.51 -21.62
N LYS A 295 -61.24 23.56 -20.99
CA LYS A 295 -60.58 22.44 -20.27
C LYS A 295 -59.76 21.53 -21.20
N VAL A 296 -60.28 21.23 -22.39
CA VAL A 296 -59.54 20.41 -23.38
C VAL A 296 -58.28 21.15 -23.84
N LYS A 297 -58.38 22.44 -24.14
CA LYS A 297 -57.25 23.28 -24.56
C LYS A 297 -56.17 23.31 -23.49
N LYS A 298 -56.53 23.47 -22.22
CA LYS A 298 -55.59 23.46 -21.09
C LYS A 298 -54.86 22.13 -20.92
N HIS A 299 -55.55 21.01 -21.11
CA HIS A 299 -54.94 19.68 -21.07
C HIS A 299 -54.00 19.44 -22.27
N GLU A 300 -54.35 19.91 -23.46
CA GLU A 300 -53.52 19.84 -24.67
C GLU A 300 -52.26 20.66 -24.53
N GLU A 301 -52.31 21.86 -23.96
CA GLU A 301 -51.14 22.68 -23.65
C GLU A 301 -50.20 21.99 -22.65
N THR A 302 -50.77 21.40 -21.59
CA THR A 302 -49.98 20.63 -20.60
C THR A 302 -49.29 19.42 -21.24
N ILE A 303 -49.94 18.70 -22.14
CA ILE A 303 -49.34 17.58 -22.90
C ILE A 303 -48.17 18.07 -23.76
N ALA A 304 -48.33 19.20 -24.45
CA ALA A 304 -47.27 19.78 -25.28
C ALA A 304 -46.05 20.21 -24.46
N GLU A 305 -46.26 20.79 -23.28
CA GLU A 305 -45.18 21.13 -22.34
C GLU A 305 -44.43 19.89 -21.83
N LEU A 306 -45.16 18.85 -21.42
CA LEU A 306 -44.53 17.59 -20.94
C LEU A 306 -43.72 16.92 -22.04
N GLN A 307 -44.21 16.89 -23.27
CA GLN A 307 -43.51 16.33 -24.42
C GLN A 307 -42.27 17.15 -24.80
N LYS A 308 -42.32 18.50 -24.67
CA LYS A 308 -41.15 19.35 -24.89
C LYS A 308 -40.07 19.12 -23.82
N LYS A 309 -40.47 19.09 -22.55
CA LYS A 309 -39.51 18.78 -21.44
C LYS A 309 -38.87 17.41 -21.59
N ALA A 310 -39.62 16.40 -22.01
CA ALA A 310 -39.06 15.07 -22.27
C ALA A 310 -38.02 15.08 -23.41
N LYS A 311 -38.21 15.86 -24.46
CA LYS A 311 -37.27 16.02 -25.58
C LYS A 311 -36.00 16.81 -25.20
N GLU A 312 -36.09 17.77 -24.30
CA GLU A 312 -34.94 18.57 -23.84
C GLU A 312 -34.04 17.83 -22.87
N GLN A 313 -34.53 16.73 -22.27
CA GLN A 313 -33.78 15.89 -21.31
C GLN A 313 -33.22 14.59 -21.93
N THR A 314 -33.51 14.32 -23.19
CA THR A 314 -32.97 13.19 -23.98
C THR A 314 -31.77 13.63 -24.79
#